data_3ac14932940cd850d0b241982381e329
#
_entry.id   3ac14932940cd850d0b241982381e329
#
_cell.length_a   1.000
_cell.length_b   1.000
_cell.length_c   1.000
_cell.angle_alpha   90.00
_cell.angle_beta   90.00
_cell.angle_gamma   90.00
#
_symmetry.space_group_name_H-M   'P 1'
#
loop_
_entity.id
_entity.type
_entity.pdbx_description
1 polymer ?
#
loop_
_entity_poly.entity_id
_entity_poly.type
_entity_poly.pdbx_seq_one_letter_code
_entity_poly.pdbx_strand_id
1 'polypeptide(L)'
;NQRAESDYPQIRMVNQMEVSSHLVTSTEFGSIAEVGEVDLAARLIEQTPDHSLTLFDKGFYALGLLDKWHRAGKERHWLIPLKKGAQYSVKKSFSATDKLVEIRLSPQAKKKCDITLNDRHDALS
;
A
#
# COMPACT_ATOMS: atom_id res chain seq x y z
N ASN A 1 -10.26 2.50 -16.95
CA ASN A 1 -11.36 1.67 -17.32
C ASN A 1 -11.00 0.70 -18.44
N GLN A 2 -11.29 -0.54 -18.22
CA GLN A 2 -10.99 -1.61 -19.13
C GLN A 2 -11.90 -1.56 -20.36
N ARG A 3 -11.31 -1.60 -21.51
CA ARG A 3 -12.10 -1.65 -22.74
C ARG A 3 -12.19 -3.06 -23.26
N ALA A 4 -13.41 -3.60 -23.25
CA ALA A 4 -13.65 -4.97 -23.66
C ALA A 4 -13.35 -5.20 -25.14
N GLU A 5 -13.48 -4.16 -25.93
CA GLU A 5 -13.28 -4.25 -27.38
C GLU A 5 -11.81 -4.11 -27.81
N SER A 6 -10.89 -4.01 -26.86
CA SER A 6 -9.47 -3.94 -27.19
C SER A 6 -8.99 -5.28 -27.74
N ASP A 7 -8.39 -5.26 -28.92
CA ASP A 7 -7.85 -6.46 -29.56
C ASP A 7 -6.46 -6.80 -29.10
N TYR A 8 -5.80 -5.90 -28.36
CA TYR A 8 -4.42 -6.09 -27.93
C TYR A 8 -4.37 -6.46 -26.47
N PRO A 9 -3.53 -7.42 -26.11
CA PRO A 9 -3.32 -7.73 -24.69
C PRO A 9 -2.70 -6.53 -23.99
N GLN A 10 -3.17 -6.28 -22.78
CA GLN A 10 -2.67 -5.18 -21.97
C GLN A 10 -1.99 -5.74 -20.72
N ILE A 11 -0.87 -5.15 -20.40
CA ILE A 11 -0.07 -5.54 -19.24
C ILE A 11 -0.11 -4.42 -18.21
N ARG A 12 -0.39 -4.81 -16.98
CA ARG A 12 -0.28 -3.92 -15.84
C ARG A 12 1.10 -4.11 -15.22
N MET A 13 1.75 -3.02 -14.89
CA MET A 13 3.09 -3.05 -14.33
C MET A 13 3.17 -2.15 -13.11
N VAL A 14 3.83 -2.62 -12.07
CA VAL A 14 4.14 -1.83 -10.90
C VAL A 14 5.65 -1.87 -10.68
N ASN A 15 6.26 -0.70 -10.57
CA ASN A 15 7.69 -0.56 -10.36
C ASN A 15 7.99 -0.02 -8.98
N GLN A 16 9.06 -0.52 -8.40
CA GLN A 16 9.64 0.04 -7.19
C GLN A 16 10.96 0.69 -7.56
N MET A 17 11.16 1.92 -7.13
CA MET A 17 12.31 2.71 -7.50
C MET A 17 13.00 3.27 -6.28
N GLU A 18 14.32 3.29 -6.28
CA GLU A 18 15.07 3.98 -5.26
C GLU A 18 15.06 5.48 -5.57
N VAL A 19 14.65 6.29 -4.59
CA VAL A 19 14.41 7.70 -4.81
C VAL A 19 15.69 8.47 -5.14
N SER A 20 16.78 8.17 -4.45
CA SER A 20 18.02 8.94 -4.63
C SER A 20 18.72 8.68 -5.96
N SER A 21 18.72 7.45 -6.42
CA SER A 21 19.39 7.08 -7.67
C SER A 21 18.47 7.04 -8.87
N HIS A 22 17.16 7.02 -8.65
CA HIS A 22 16.14 6.83 -9.68
C HIS A 22 16.25 5.48 -10.41
N LEU A 23 16.87 4.52 -9.77
CA LEU A 23 16.98 3.18 -10.35
C LEU A 23 15.79 2.33 -9.96
N VAL A 24 15.23 1.63 -10.94
CA VAL A 24 14.17 0.66 -10.69
C VAL A 24 14.80 -0.55 -10.03
N THR A 25 14.38 -0.85 -8.82
CA THR A 25 14.93 -1.95 -8.04
C THR A 25 14.13 -3.23 -8.20
N SER A 26 12.83 -3.11 -8.46
CA SER A 26 11.95 -4.26 -8.56
C SER A 26 10.77 -3.93 -9.46
N THR A 27 10.30 -4.94 -10.18
CA THR A 27 9.14 -4.78 -11.07
C THR A 27 8.27 -6.03 -10.98
N GLU A 28 6.96 -5.82 -10.93
CA GLU A 28 5.98 -6.87 -11.06
C GLU A 28 4.99 -6.50 -12.14
N PHE A 29 4.56 -7.50 -12.90
CA PHE A 29 3.62 -7.25 -13.97
C PHE A 29 2.68 -8.45 -14.15
N GLY A 30 1.56 -8.20 -14.81
CA GLY A 30 0.58 -9.23 -15.10
C GLY A 30 -0.47 -8.70 -16.06
N SER A 31 -1.34 -9.60 -16.50
CA SER A 31 -2.45 -9.21 -17.38
C SER A 31 -3.38 -8.24 -16.66
N ILE A 32 -3.74 -7.17 -17.33
CA ILE A 32 -4.63 -6.15 -16.74
C ILE A 32 -6.01 -6.74 -16.41
N ALA A 33 -6.39 -7.81 -17.07
CA ALA A 33 -7.67 -8.47 -16.82
C ALA A 33 -7.64 -9.36 -15.58
N GLU A 34 -6.46 -9.78 -15.14
CA GLU A 34 -6.32 -10.76 -14.07
C GLU A 34 -5.80 -10.19 -12.77
N VAL A 35 -4.99 -9.14 -12.84
CA VAL A 35 -4.26 -8.64 -11.66
C VAL A 35 -4.47 -7.15 -11.50
N GLY A 36 -4.83 -6.74 -10.28
CA GLY A 36 -4.90 -5.33 -9.92
C GLY A 36 -3.55 -4.77 -9.48
N GLU A 37 -3.45 -3.45 -9.44
CA GLU A 37 -2.22 -2.78 -9.01
C GLU A 37 -1.85 -3.12 -7.57
N VAL A 38 -2.84 -3.21 -6.69
CA VAL A 38 -2.59 -3.54 -5.28
C VAL A 38 -2.02 -4.95 -5.16
N ASP A 39 -2.53 -5.88 -5.95
CA ASP A 39 -2.02 -7.26 -5.94
C ASP A 39 -0.58 -7.34 -6.43
N LEU A 40 -0.26 -6.57 -7.47
CA LEU A 40 1.11 -6.51 -7.97
C LEU A 40 2.03 -5.86 -6.95
N ALA A 41 1.58 -4.79 -6.31
CA ALA A 41 2.38 -4.15 -5.26
C ALA A 41 2.66 -5.11 -4.11
N ALA A 42 1.69 -5.94 -3.75
CA ALA A 42 1.89 -6.93 -2.69
C ALA A 42 3.00 -7.92 -3.01
N ARG A 43 3.24 -8.19 -4.28
CA ARG A 43 4.33 -9.08 -4.69
C ARG A 43 5.70 -8.45 -4.50
N LEU A 44 5.78 -7.13 -4.40
CA LEU A 44 7.03 -6.43 -4.16
C LEU A 44 7.46 -6.48 -2.70
N ILE A 45 6.59 -6.95 -1.81
CA ILE A 45 6.88 -6.99 -0.37
C ILE A 45 8.15 -7.80 -0.10
N GLU A 46 8.29 -8.94 -0.76
CA GLU A 46 9.44 -9.81 -0.54
C GLU A 46 10.75 -9.18 -0.96
N GLN A 47 10.69 -8.23 -1.88
CA GLN A 47 11.87 -7.57 -2.42
C GLN A 47 12.18 -6.26 -1.71
N THR A 48 11.30 -5.83 -0.82
CA THR A 48 11.49 -4.58 -0.08
C THR A 48 12.42 -4.82 1.11
N PRO A 49 13.46 -4.01 1.25
CA PRO A 49 14.42 -4.21 2.34
C PRO A 49 13.84 -3.78 3.69
N ASP A 50 14.38 -4.35 4.77
CA ASP A 50 14.13 -3.87 6.11
C ASP A 50 14.75 -2.49 6.29
N HIS A 51 14.32 -1.77 7.30
CA HIS A 51 14.82 -0.43 7.63
C HIS A 51 14.66 0.52 6.44
N SER A 52 13.46 0.53 5.87
CA SER A 52 13.18 1.34 4.69
C SER A 52 11.89 2.14 4.86
N LEU A 53 11.80 3.23 4.12
CA LEU A 53 10.58 4.01 4.00
C LEU A 53 10.13 3.96 2.55
N THR A 54 8.92 3.47 2.32
CA THR A 54 8.36 3.37 0.98
C THR A 54 7.34 4.48 0.77
N LEU A 55 7.49 5.22 -0.30
CA LEU A 55 6.55 6.27 -0.68
C LEU A 55 5.57 5.65 -1.68
N PHE A 56 4.30 5.67 -1.32
CA PHE A 56 3.25 5.15 -2.19
C PHE A 56 2.47 6.26 -2.85
N ASP A 57 2.10 6.06 -4.08
CA ASP A 57 1.11 6.89 -4.73
C ASP A 57 -0.27 6.59 -4.13
N LYS A 58 -1.16 7.58 -4.19
CA LYS A 58 -2.52 7.50 -3.65
C LYS A 58 -3.30 6.27 -4.14
N GLY A 59 -3.04 5.85 -5.37
CA GLY A 59 -3.70 4.69 -5.97
C GLY A 59 -3.46 3.38 -5.25
N PHE A 60 -2.42 3.31 -4.42
CA PHE A 60 -2.11 2.11 -3.65
C PHE A 60 -2.71 2.12 -2.25
N TYR A 61 -3.60 3.06 -1.95
CA TYR A 61 -4.19 3.14 -0.62
C TYR A 61 -5.15 1.97 -0.41
N ALA A 62 -4.64 0.96 0.24
CA ALA A 62 -5.39 -0.22 0.66
C ALA A 62 -4.84 -0.64 2.01
N LEU A 63 -5.65 -0.58 3.04
CA LEU A 63 -5.18 -0.80 4.41
C LEU A 63 -4.55 -2.18 4.58
N GLY A 64 -5.10 -3.19 3.91
CA GLY A 64 -4.51 -4.52 3.97
C GLY A 64 -3.10 -4.58 3.40
N LEU A 65 -2.86 -3.89 2.28
CA LEU A 65 -1.54 -3.81 1.69
C LEU A 65 -0.56 -3.10 2.61
N LEU A 66 -0.98 -1.97 3.17
CA LEU A 66 -0.13 -1.16 4.03
C LEU A 66 0.25 -1.92 5.30
N ASP A 67 -0.72 -2.59 5.90
CA ASP A 67 -0.47 -3.40 7.09
C ASP A 67 0.49 -4.54 6.78
N LYS A 68 0.24 -5.25 5.69
CA LYS A 68 1.09 -6.36 5.29
C LYS A 68 2.51 -5.89 5.00
N TRP A 69 2.65 -4.72 4.38
CA TRP A 69 3.95 -4.12 4.10
C TRP A 69 4.75 -3.88 5.37
N HIS A 70 4.09 -3.27 6.36
CA HIS A 70 4.72 -2.96 7.63
C HIS A 70 5.13 -4.21 8.40
N ARG A 71 4.29 -5.24 8.36
CA ARG A 71 4.49 -6.45 9.15
C ARG A 71 5.42 -7.48 8.51
N ALA A 72 5.73 -7.31 7.25
CA ALA A 72 6.49 -8.32 6.49
C ALA A 72 7.96 -8.38 6.89
N GLY A 73 8.47 -7.39 7.58
CA GLY A 73 9.87 -7.35 7.99
C GLY A 73 10.07 -6.42 9.17
N LYS A 74 11.29 -5.91 9.32
CA LYS A 74 11.66 -5.03 10.42
C LYS A 74 11.82 -3.61 9.92
N GLU A 75 11.20 -2.66 10.62
CA GLU A 75 11.34 -1.24 10.31
C GLU A 75 11.01 -0.92 8.86
N ARG A 76 9.94 -1.51 8.36
CA ARG A 76 9.41 -1.20 7.04
C ARG A 76 8.27 -0.22 7.19
N HIS A 77 8.54 1.01 6.86
CA HIS A 77 7.58 2.10 7.01
C HIS A 77 7.06 2.53 5.64
N TRP A 78 5.92 3.19 5.65
CA TRP A 78 5.34 3.71 4.43
C TRP A 78 4.77 5.10 4.66
N LEU A 79 4.67 5.84 3.58
CA LEU A 79 4.08 7.18 3.55
C LEU A 79 3.17 7.24 2.34
N ILE A 80 1.92 7.60 2.54
CA ILE A 80 0.93 7.63 1.48
C ILE A 80 -0.09 8.73 1.75
N PRO A 81 -0.59 9.43 0.71
CA PRO A 81 -1.68 10.38 0.89
C PRO A 81 -2.91 9.69 1.46
N LEU A 82 -3.54 10.31 2.43
CA LEU A 82 -4.72 9.74 3.06
C LEU A 82 -5.88 9.71 2.07
N LYS A 83 -6.57 8.60 2.02
CA LYS A 83 -7.72 8.44 1.14
C LYS A 83 -8.85 9.36 1.59
N LYS A 84 -9.49 10.04 0.65
CA LYS A 84 -10.65 10.86 0.93
C LYS A 84 -11.75 10.00 1.55
N GLY A 85 -12.30 10.47 2.66
CA GLY A 85 -13.33 9.74 3.37
C GLY A 85 -12.83 8.65 4.29
N ALA A 86 -11.52 8.52 4.46
CA ALA A 86 -10.95 7.54 5.38
C ALA A 86 -11.44 7.81 6.80
N GLN A 87 -11.81 6.73 7.50
CA GLN A 87 -12.30 6.84 8.86
C GLN A 87 -11.23 6.41 9.85
N TYR A 88 -11.06 7.22 10.89
CA TYR A 88 -10.05 6.96 11.88
C TYR A 88 -10.45 7.58 13.22
N SER A 89 -9.82 7.12 14.28
CA SER A 89 -9.95 7.70 15.61
C SER A 89 -8.65 8.39 15.99
N VAL A 90 -8.74 9.62 16.45
CA VAL A 90 -7.56 10.36 16.90
C VAL A 90 -7.16 9.87 18.28
N LYS A 91 -5.92 9.41 18.41
CA LYS A 91 -5.37 8.96 19.71
C LYS A 91 -4.58 10.04 20.39
N LYS A 92 -3.85 10.83 19.62
CA LYS A 92 -3.05 11.93 20.16
C LYS A 92 -2.91 13.00 19.09
N SER A 93 -3.02 14.25 19.51
CA SER A 93 -2.86 15.38 18.61
C SER A 93 -1.59 16.13 18.95
N PHE A 94 -0.69 16.26 17.98
CA PHE A 94 0.57 17.00 18.17
C PHE A 94 0.43 18.43 17.70
N SER A 95 -0.42 18.65 16.71
CA SER A 95 -0.76 19.97 16.20
C SER A 95 -2.11 19.86 15.48
N ALA A 96 -2.57 20.95 14.89
CA ALA A 96 -3.81 20.95 14.11
C ALA A 96 -3.72 19.99 12.91
N THR A 97 -2.52 19.77 12.39
CA THR A 97 -2.31 18.98 11.17
C THR A 97 -1.51 17.69 11.40
N ASP A 98 -1.05 17.45 12.62
CA ASP A 98 -0.22 16.28 12.92
C ASP A 98 -0.83 15.50 14.07
N LYS A 99 -1.31 14.31 13.77
CA LYS A 99 -2.06 13.51 14.74
C LYS A 99 -1.70 12.03 14.61
N LEU A 100 -1.70 11.36 15.75
CA LEU A 100 -1.62 9.91 15.79
C LEU A 100 -3.05 9.36 15.74
N VAL A 101 -3.32 8.49 14.79
CA VAL A 101 -4.66 7.97 14.58
C VAL A 101 -4.66 6.46 14.57
N GLU A 102 -5.81 5.90 14.89
CA GLU A 102 -6.05 4.47 14.78
C GLU A 102 -7.02 4.24 13.63
N ILE A 103 -6.65 3.34 12.74
CA ILE A 103 -7.49 2.94 11.61
C ILE A 103 -7.77 1.46 11.75
N ARG A 104 -9.05 1.10 11.73
CA ARG A 104 -9.45 -0.29 11.84
C ARG A 104 -9.66 -0.89 10.47
N LEU A 105 -9.19 -2.12 10.32
CA LEU A 105 -9.38 -2.85 9.08
C LEU A 105 -10.79 -3.43 9.01
N SER A 106 -11.41 -3.32 7.85
CA SER A 106 -12.71 -3.93 7.63
C SER A 106 -12.59 -5.45 7.63
N PRO A 107 -13.68 -6.18 7.89
CA PRO A 107 -13.65 -7.64 7.81
C PRO A 107 -13.16 -8.16 6.45
N GLN A 108 -13.51 -7.48 5.37
CA GLN A 108 -13.06 -7.87 4.05
C GLN A 108 -11.56 -7.69 3.88
N ALA A 109 -11.02 -6.56 4.34
CA ALA A 109 -9.60 -6.30 4.26
C ALA A 109 -8.80 -7.30 5.09
N LYS A 110 -9.28 -7.64 6.27
CA LYS A 110 -8.64 -8.63 7.14
C LYS A 110 -8.61 -10.01 6.50
N LYS A 111 -9.76 -10.43 5.99
CA LYS A 111 -9.89 -11.73 5.36
C LYS A 111 -8.97 -11.86 4.17
N LYS A 112 -8.84 -10.79 3.40
CA LYS A 112 -7.99 -10.75 2.20
C LYS A 112 -6.51 -10.81 2.54
N CYS A 113 -6.10 -10.20 3.65
CA CYS A 113 -4.70 -10.05 4.02
C CYS A 113 -4.27 -10.89 5.21
N ASP A 114 -5.18 -11.69 5.78
CA ASP A 114 -4.91 -12.60 6.89
C ASP A 114 -4.28 -11.87 8.09
N ILE A 115 -4.90 -10.79 8.53
CA ILE A 115 -4.44 -9.99 9.65
C ILE A 115 -5.45 -10.01 10.80
N THR A 116 -5.02 -9.59 11.99
CA THR A 116 -5.87 -9.62 13.18
C THR A 116 -6.67 -8.33 13.36
N LEU A 117 -7.75 -8.42 14.15
CA LEU A 117 -8.69 -7.30 14.34
C LEU A 117 -8.12 -6.13 15.14
N ASN A 118 -7.06 -6.34 15.88
CA ASN A 118 -6.54 -5.33 16.81
C ASN A 118 -5.32 -4.59 16.29
N ASP A 119 -5.01 -4.75 15.03
CA ASP A 119 -3.86 -4.08 14.45
C ASP A 119 -4.05 -2.58 14.43
N ARG A 120 -2.97 -1.87 14.69
CA ARG A 120 -2.94 -0.42 14.68
C ARG A 120 -1.95 0.04 13.63
N HIS A 121 -2.24 1.19 13.09
CA HIS A 121 -1.42 1.77 12.05
C HIS A 121 -1.14 3.22 12.35
N ASP A 122 0.11 3.60 12.22
CA ASP A 122 0.52 4.99 12.28
C ASP A 122 0.53 5.50 10.85
N ALA A 123 -0.48 6.25 10.51
CA ALA A 123 -0.57 6.83 9.17
C ALA A 123 0.12 8.18 9.18
N LEU A 124 1.09 8.33 8.29
CA LEU A 124 1.78 9.60 8.09
C LEU A 124 1.09 10.33 6.96
N SER A 125 0.62 11.49 7.24
CA SER A 125 -0.12 12.27 6.25
C SER A 125 0.50 13.63 5.99
#